data_5ba32e51331210b519c462fe483d799e
#
_entry.id   5ba32e51331210b519c462fe483d799e
#
_cell.length_a   1.000
_cell.length_b   1.000
_cell.length_c   1.000
_cell.angle_alpha   90.00
_cell.angle_beta   90.00
_cell.angle_gamma   90.00
#
_symmetry.space_group_name_H-M   'P 1'
#
loop_
_entity.id
_entity.type
_entity.pdbx_description
1 polymer ?
#
loop_
_entity_poly.entity_id
_entity_poly.type
_entity_poly.pdbx_seq_one_letter_code
_entity_poly.pdbx_strand_id
1 'polypeptide(L)'
;MADVKISMHVWQGDDVRGFLSEDELSGGISVTGNYPGVARSPQQLRQDLEKAFSLIPGKHKLNLHAIYLDTEERVDLNELEPKHFEPWVTWAKENGLGLDFNPTFFSHPMYRDGFTLAHPNPQVRDFWIEHGKRSRRIAEYFGRELGQVAVNNFWVPDGFKDNPVDRLTPRKRLMASLDE
;
A
#
# COMPACT_ATOMS: atom_id res chain seq x y z
N MET A 1 -24.69 -12.14 -15.27
CA MET A 1 -24.43 -11.52 -13.96
C MET A 1 -23.00 -10.98 -13.97
N ALA A 2 -22.77 -9.78 -13.47
CA ALA A 2 -21.39 -9.27 -13.35
C ALA A 2 -20.58 -10.16 -12.40
N ASP A 3 -19.34 -10.44 -12.77
CA ASP A 3 -18.41 -11.20 -11.93
C ASP A 3 -17.86 -10.27 -10.84
N VAL A 4 -18.54 -10.21 -9.71
CA VAL A 4 -18.19 -9.35 -8.59
C VAL A 4 -17.16 -10.07 -7.73
N LYS A 5 -16.03 -9.42 -7.49
CA LYS A 5 -14.98 -9.87 -6.58
C LYS A 5 -14.91 -8.96 -5.35
N ILE A 6 -14.65 -9.58 -4.21
CA ILE A 6 -14.46 -8.86 -2.95
C ILE A 6 -12.97 -8.59 -2.79
N SER A 7 -12.59 -7.30 -2.86
CA SER A 7 -11.21 -6.89 -2.59
C SER A 7 -11.06 -6.55 -1.11
N MET A 8 -10.31 -7.35 -0.39
CA MET A 8 -10.12 -7.20 1.05
C MET A 8 -8.87 -6.37 1.33
N HIS A 9 -9.01 -5.33 2.11
CA HIS A 9 -7.89 -4.64 2.73
C HIS A 9 -7.36 -5.45 3.90
N VAL A 10 -6.05 -5.44 4.08
CA VAL A 10 -5.41 -6.05 5.23
C VAL A 10 -4.57 -5.02 5.98
N TRP A 11 -4.79 -4.97 7.28
CA TRP A 11 -4.00 -4.24 8.25
C TRP A 11 -3.60 -5.20 9.37
N GLN A 12 -2.34 -5.18 9.73
CA GLN A 12 -1.82 -6.02 10.82
C GLN A 12 -1.38 -5.17 12.01
N GLY A 13 -1.08 -5.78 13.12
CA GLY A 13 -0.91 -5.17 14.43
C GLY A 13 -0.02 -3.95 14.50
N ASP A 14 1.07 -3.90 13.73
CA ASP A 14 1.89 -2.73 13.50
C ASP A 14 1.67 -2.21 12.07
N ASP A 15 0.43 -2.01 11.71
CA ASP A 15 -0.05 -1.67 10.36
C ASP A 15 0.65 -0.49 9.73
N VAL A 16 1.21 0.35 10.53
CA VAL A 16 1.96 1.50 10.04
C VAL A 16 3.41 1.20 9.72
N ARG A 17 3.93 0.06 10.13
CA ARG A 17 5.35 -0.28 9.93
C ARG A 17 5.62 -1.21 8.77
N GLY A 18 4.69 -2.09 8.44
CA GLY A 18 4.99 -3.26 7.64
C GLY A 18 5.97 -4.20 8.36
N PHE A 19 6.51 -5.17 7.66
CA PHE A 19 7.37 -6.19 8.28
C PHE A 19 8.85 -5.82 8.31
N LEU A 20 9.30 -4.89 7.47
CA LEU A 20 10.71 -4.51 7.33
C LEU A 20 11.04 -3.10 7.81
N SER A 21 10.05 -2.34 8.26
CA SER A 21 10.26 -0.99 8.79
C SER A 21 10.45 -1.01 10.29
N GLU A 22 11.47 -0.33 10.78
CA GLU A 22 11.72 -0.10 12.21
C GLU A 22 11.18 1.25 12.69
N ASP A 23 10.79 2.12 11.76
CA ASP A 23 10.36 3.48 12.08
C ASP A 23 8.91 3.52 12.55
N GLU A 24 8.68 4.16 13.68
CA GLU A 24 7.33 4.53 14.13
C GLU A 24 6.73 5.58 13.21
N LEU A 25 5.48 5.35 12.84
CA LEU A 25 4.77 6.27 11.98
C LEU A 25 3.87 7.18 12.78
N SER A 26 4.09 8.44 12.59
CA SER A 26 3.18 9.47 13.05
C SER A 26 2.01 9.58 12.06
N GLY A 27 0.80 9.50 12.56
CA GLY A 27 -0.42 9.71 11.78
C GLY A 27 -1.11 8.47 11.26
N GLY A 28 -0.54 7.31 11.49
CA GLY A 28 -1.25 6.05 11.31
C GLY A 28 -2.30 5.85 12.40
N ILE A 29 -3.20 4.97 12.13
CA ILE A 29 -4.20 4.54 13.08
C ILE A 29 -3.50 3.59 14.06
N SER A 30 -3.06 4.07 15.19
CA SER A 30 -2.46 3.26 16.26
C SER A 30 -3.47 2.35 16.98
N VAL A 31 -4.53 1.95 16.29
CA VAL A 31 -5.69 1.31 16.90
C VAL A 31 -5.67 -0.21 16.88
N THR A 32 -4.89 -0.83 16.01
CA THR A 32 -4.90 -2.27 15.89
C THR A 32 -3.88 -2.97 16.77
N GLY A 33 -2.90 -2.26 17.25
CA GLY A 33 -2.03 -2.67 18.33
C GLY A 33 -1.32 -4.02 18.20
N ASN A 34 -0.37 -4.24 19.07
CA ASN A 34 0.29 -5.51 19.27
C ASN A 34 -0.54 -6.42 20.17
N TYR A 35 -1.03 -7.53 19.65
CA TYR A 35 -1.74 -8.55 20.43
C TYR A 35 -1.08 -9.92 20.22
N PRO A 36 -1.26 -10.86 21.16
CA PRO A 36 -0.76 -12.22 20.99
C PRO A 36 -1.31 -12.88 19.72
N GLY A 37 -0.42 -13.40 18.88
CA GLY A 37 -0.80 -14.07 17.63
C GLY A 37 -0.91 -13.14 16.41
N VAL A 38 -0.62 -11.84 16.54
CA VAL A 38 -0.53 -10.97 15.36
C VAL A 38 0.54 -11.46 14.39
N ALA A 39 0.25 -11.43 13.09
CA ALA A 39 1.22 -11.78 12.06
C ALA A 39 2.44 -10.85 12.09
N ARG A 40 3.63 -11.43 12.04
CA ARG A 40 4.91 -10.70 12.07
C ARG A 40 5.77 -10.95 10.85
N SER A 41 5.22 -11.63 9.87
CA SER A 41 5.86 -11.87 8.58
C SER A 41 4.82 -11.97 7.47
N PRO A 42 5.20 -11.74 6.20
CA PRO A 42 4.31 -11.93 5.07
C PRO A 42 3.71 -13.33 5.03
N GLN A 43 4.47 -14.35 5.41
CA GLN A 43 3.98 -15.73 5.46
C GLN A 43 2.87 -15.92 6.50
N GLN A 44 3.04 -15.40 7.71
CA GLN A 44 2.00 -15.46 8.74
C GLN A 44 0.75 -14.69 8.31
N LEU A 45 0.93 -13.54 7.66
CA LEU A 45 -0.18 -12.76 7.14
C LEU A 45 -0.96 -13.53 6.07
N ARG A 46 -0.28 -14.26 5.18
CA ARG A 46 -0.96 -15.13 4.20
C ARG A 46 -1.80 -16.22 4.88
N GLN A 47 -1.29 -16.83 5.95
CA GLN A 47 -2.06 -17.82 6.72
C GLN A 47 -3.32 -17.23 7.36
N ASP A 48 -3.23 -16.03 7.93
CA ASP A 48 -4.39 -15.31 8.47
C ASP A 48 -5.41 -15.00 7.38
N LEU A 49 -4.94 -14.57 6.20
CA LEU A 49 -5.78 -14.28 5.04
C LEU A 49 -6.47 -15.53 4.50
N GLU A 50 -5.79 -16.65 4.39
CA GLU A 50 -6.37 -17.94 4.00
C GLU A 50 -7.51 -18.33 4.93
N LYS A 51 -7.30 -18.15 6.23
CA LYS A 51 -8.35 -18.37 7.22
C LYS A 51 -9.54 -17.44 7.03
N ALA A 52 -9.28 -16.14 6.84
CA ALA A 52 -10.33 -15.15 6.61
C ALA A 52 -11.13 -15.46 5.34
N PHE A 53 -10.46 -15.73 4.22
CA PHE A 53 -11.11 -16.09 2.97
C PHE A 53 -11.92 -17.37 3.04
N SER A 54 -11.50 -18.34 3.84
CA SER A 54 -12.27 -19.59 4.06
C SER A 54 -13.61 -19.35 4.74
N LEU A 55 -13.77 -18.23 5.44
CA LEU A 55 -14.98 -17.87 6.17
C LEU A 55 -15.93 -16.95 5.39
N ILE A 56 -15.44 -16.36 4.31
CA ILE A 56 -16.20 -15.39 3.50
C ILE A 56 -16.51 -16.04 2.14
N PRO A 57 -17.76 -16.34 1.83
CA PRO A 57 -18.09 -16.93 0.54
C PRO A 57 -17.90 -15.92 -0.61
N GLY A 58 -17.46 -16.40 -1.77
CA GLY A 58 -17.34 -15.60 -2.98
C GLY A 58 -15.96 -15.68 -3.63
N LYS A 59 -15.72 -14.81 -4.62
CA LYS A 59 -14.41 -14.63 -5.25
C LYS A 59 -13.69 -13.47 -4.60
N HIS A 60 -12.43 -13.66 -4.30
CA HIS A 60 -11.66 -12.71 -3.50
C HIS A 60 -10.51 -12.09 -4.27
N LYS A 61 -10.17 -10.89 -3.86
CA LYS A 61 -8.94 -10.18 -4.16
C LYS A 61 -8.36 -9.68 -2.84
N LEU A 62 -7.07 -9.47 -2.82
CA LEU A 62 -6.39 -8.78 -1.72
C LEU A 62 -5.93 -7.41 -2.21
N ASN A 63 -6.28 -6.35 -1.49
CA ASN A 63 -5.67 -5.04 -1.66
C ASN A 63 -4.42 -4.95 -0.79
N LEU A 64 -3.29 -5.32 -1.38
CA LEU A 64 -2.01 -5.44 -0.71
C LEU A 64 -1.34 -4.09 -0.57
N HIS A 65 -0.92 -3.75 0.65
CA HIS A 65 -0.15 -2.53 0.89
C HIS A 65 1.33 -2.70 0.55
N ALA A 66 1.95 -1.63 0.06
CA ALA A 66 3.36 -1.58 -0.29
C ALA A 66 4.30 -1.95 0.87
N ILE A 67 3.89 -1.64 2.11
CA ILE A 67 4.65 -1.96 3.32
C ILE A 67 4.71 -3.46 3.66
N TYR A 68 3.91 -4.29 3.01
CA TYR A 68 3.93 -5.76 3.17
C TYR A 68 4.71 -6.46 2.07
N LEU A 69 5.74 -5.82 1.53
CA LEU A 69 6.67 -6.47 0.61
C LEU A 69 7.27 -7.73 1.25
N ASP A 70 7.63 -8.70 0.43
CA ASP A 70 8.16 -10.00 0.88
C ASP A 70 9.55 -10.20 0.30
N THR A 71 10.54 -9.68 1.00
CA THR A 71 11.97 -9.75 0.65
C THR A 71 12.81 -9.75 1.92
N GLU A 72 14.02 -10.30 1.84
CA GLU A 72 14.98 -10.27 2.94
C GLU A 72 15.79 -8.96 2.99
N GLU A 73 15.78 -8.19 1.90
CA GLU A 73 16.51 -6.93 1.81
C GLU A 73 15.63 -5.76 2.27
N ARG A 74 16.26 -4.79 2.94
CA ARG A 74 15.60 -3.52 3.22
C ARG A 74 15.48 -2.72 1.93
N VAL A 75 14.27 -2.40 1.54
CA VAL A 75 13.97 -1.64 0.32
C VAL A 75 13.15 -0.42 0.69
N ASP A 76 13.56 0.74 0.22
CA ASP A 76 12.81 1.97 0.42
C ASP A 76 11.59 2.05 -0.51
N LEU A 77 10.56 2.82 -0.12
CA LEU A 77 9.31 2.91 -0.86
C LEU A 77 9.51 3.41 -2.31
N ASN A 78 10.46 4.31 -2.54
CA ASN A 78 10.80 4.80 -3.87
C ASN A 78 11.75 3.87 -4.66
N GLU A 79 12.06 2.70 -4.12
CA GLU A 79 12.92 1.67 -4.75
C GLU A 79 12.18 0.36 -5.00
N LEU A 80 10.89 0.30 -4.65
CA LEU A 80 10.07 -0.89 -4.81
C LEU A 80 10.02 -1.36 -6.27
N GLU A 81 10.08 -2.67 -6.45
CA GLU A 81 10.00 -3.35 -7.74
C GLU A 81 9.05 -4.55 -7.68
N PRO A 82 8.52 -5.00 -8.81
CA PRO A 82 7.66 -6.19 -8.88
C PRO A 82 8.23 -7.43 -8.19
N LYS A 83 9.55 -7.65 -8.27
CA LYS A 83 10.23 -8.80 -7.65
C LYS A 83 9.99 -8.91 -6.14
N HIS A 84 9.81 -7.77 -5.44
CA HIS A 84 9.59 -7.75 -4.00
C HIS A 84 8.19 -8.25 -3.59
N PHE A 85 7.33 -8.50 -4.59
CA PHE A 85 5.96 -9.00 -4.41
C PHE A 85 5.71 -10.33 -5.13
N GLU A 86 6.75 -10.94 -5.71
CA GLU A 86 6.63 -12.22 -6.40
C GLU A 86 6.06 -13.35 -5.51
N PRO A 87 6.46 -13.47 -4.22
CA PRO A 87 5.85 -14.47 -3.34
C PRO A 87 4.34 -14.27 -3.13
N TRP A 88 3.87 -13.02 -3.13
CA TRP A 88 2.44 -12.71 -3.07
C TRP A 88 1.69 -13.12 -4.33
N VAL A 89 2.30 -12.91 -5.50
CA VAL A 89 1.71 -13.32 -6.79
C VAL A 89 1.65 -14.85 -6.89
N THR A 90 2.69 -15.54 -6.46
CA THR A 90 2.72 -17.00 -6.43
C THR A 90 1.60 -17.54 -5.54
N TRP A 91 1.52 -17.05 -4.31
CA TRP A 91 0.46 -17.40 -3.38
C TRP A 91 -0.95 -17.09 -3.91
N ALA A 92 -1.12 -15.96 -4.57
CA ALA A 92 -2.41 -15.59 -5.16
C ALA A 92 -2.83 -16.55 -6.28
N LYS A 93 -1.87 -16.97 -7.14
CA LYS A 93 -2.10 -17.99 -8.18
C LYS A 93 -2.55 -19.34 -7.59
N GLU A 94 -1.86 -19.80 -6.55
CA GLU A 94 -2.15 -21.05 -5.86
C GLU A 94 -3.54 -21.08 -5.21
N ASN A 95 -4.00 -19.92 -4.74
CA ASN A 95 -5.29 -19.76 -4.06
C ASN A 95 -6.42 -19.21 -4.97
N GLY A 96 -6.16 -19.01 -6.25
CA GLY A 96 -7.16 -18.47 -7.19
C GLY A 96 -7.61 -17.04 -6.87
N LEU A 97 -6.74 -16.25 -6.25
CA LEU A 97 -7.01 -14.88 -5.80
C LEU A 97 -6.58 -13.84 -6.83
N GLY A 98 -7.14 -12.65 -6.74
CA GLY A 98 -6.62 -11.45 -7.39
C GLY A 98 -5.83 -10.58 -6.41
N LEU A 99 -4.98 -9.71 -6.98
CA LEU A 99 -4.29 -8.69 -6.21
C LEU A 99 -4.66 -7.31 -6.74
N ASP A 100 -4.94 -6.41 -5.82
CA ASP A 100 -4.93 -4.96 -5.99
C ASP A 100 -3.77 -4.40 -5.18
N PHE A 101 -3.36 -3.16 -5.44
CA PHE A 101 -2.21 -2.58 -4.78
C PHE A 101 -2.53 -1.24 -4.14
N ASN A 102 -2.14 -1.06 -2.88
CA ASN A 102 -2.15 0.21 -2.19
C ASN A 102 -0.72 0.70 -2.02
N PRO A 103 -0.34 1.82 -2.63
CA PRO A 103 1.01 2.37 -2.55
C PRO A 103 1.48 2.71 -1.15
N THR A 104 0.56 3.01 -0.23
CA THR A 104 0.91 3.44 1.12
C THR A 104 1.71 4.75 1.12
N PHE A 105 1.03 5.89 0.87
CA PHE A 105 1.65 7.22 0.90
C PHE A 105 1.85 7.76 2.32
N PHE A 106 2.23 6.90 3.23
CA PHE A 106 2.54 7.18 4.62
C PHE A 106 3.52 6.11 5.10
N SER A 107 3.72 5.97 6.40
CA SER A 107 4.64 4.94 6.93
C SER A 107 6.10 5.14 6.51
N HIS A 108 6.52 6.41 6.42
CA HIS A 108 7.85 6.78 5.98
C HIS A 108 8.29 8.12 6.57
N PRO A 109 9.60 8.33 6.87
CA PRO A 109 10.12 9.60 7.37
C PRO A 109 9.80 10.81 6.48
N MET A 110 9.68 10.61 5.16
CA MET A 110 9.29 11.66 4.22
C MET A 110 7.82 12.11 4.34
N TYR A 111 7.05 11.53 5.25
CA TYR A 111 5.67 11.89 5.56
C TYR A 111 5.52 12.60 6.92
N ARG A 112 6.59 12.88 7.66
CA ARG A 112 6.53 13.37 9.04
C ARG A 112 5.65 14.59 9.28
N ASP A 113 5.55 15.48 8.32
CA ASP A 113 4.74 16.70 8.39
C ASP A 113 3.33 16.56 7.77
N GLY A 114 2.94 15.35 7.39
CA GLY A 114 1.60 15.05 6.91
C GLY A 114 1.35 15.34 5.42
N PHE A 115 2.42 15.60 4.64
CA PHE A 115 2.30 15.85 3.20
C PHE A 115 3.24 14.95 2.39
N THR A 116 2.79 14.55 1.22
CA THR A 116 3.52 13.74 0.24
C THR A 116 3.60 14.46 -1.10
N LEU A 117 2.73 14.15 -2.03
CA LEU A 117 2.67 14.72 -3.38
C LEU A 117 2.33 16.22 -3.41
N ALA A 118 1.71 16.75 -2.37
CA ALA A 118 1.44 18.18 -2.21
C ALA A 118 2.47 18.92 -1.34
N HIS A 119 3.54 18.25 -0.92
CA HIS A 119 4.55 18.82 -0.03
C HIS A 119 5.21 20.09 -0.64
N PRO A 120 5.49 21.15 0.16
CA PRO A 120 6.15 22.34 -0.36
C PRO A 120 7.58 22.09 -0.87
N ASN A 121 8.32 21.19 -0.22
CA ASN A 121 9.65 20.80 -0.66
C ASN A 121 9.59 19.87 -1.90
N PRO A 122 10.19 20.25 -3.04
CA PRO A 122 10.18 19.42 -4.23
C PRO A 122 10.88 18.07 -4.03
N GLN A 123 11.94 17.97 -3.24
CA GLN A 123 12.63 16.70 -2.99
C GLN A 123 11.73 15.66 -2.33
N VAL A 124 10.83 16.09 -1.42
CA VAL A 124 9.83 15.20 -0.84
C VAL A 124 8.80 14.76 -1.89
N ARG A 125 8.37 15.70 -2.75
CA ARG A 125 7.46 15.33 -3.85
C ARG A 125 8.10 14.35 -4.82
N ASP A 126 9.36 14.57 -5.21
CA ASP A 126 10.09 13.69 -6.14
C ASP A 126 10.21 12.26 -5.61
N PHE A 127 10.47 12.10 -4.30
CA PHE A 127 10.43 10.79 -3.64
C PHE A 127 9.08 10.10 -3.83
N TRP A 128 7.99 10.80 -3.52
CA TRP A 128 6.64 10.25 -3.59
C TRP A 128 6.13 10.06 -5.02
N ILE A 129 6.56 10.89 -5.96
CA ILE A 129 6.29 10.71 -7.40
C ILE A 129 6.94 9.42 -7.90
N GLU A 130 8.22 9.19 -7.59
CA GLU A 130 8.90 7.95 -7.98
C GLU A 130 8.21 6.73 -7.34
N HIS A 131 7.86 6.81 -6.06
CA HIS A 131 7.08 5.77 -5.41
C HIS A 131 5.75 5.49 -6.13
N GLY A 132 5.03 6.52 -6.54
CA GLY A 132 3.79 6.40 -7.32
C GLY A 132 4.01 5.73 -8.68
N LYS A 133 5.06 6.09 -9.40
CA LYS A 133 5.44 5.48 -10.69
C LYS A 133 5.74 3.98 -10.53
N ARG A 134 6.47 3.61 -9.49
CA ARG A 134 6.79 2.20 -9.17
C ARG A 134 5.54 1.42 -8.78
N SER A 135 4.67 2.03 -8.02
CA SER A 135 3.39 1.42 -7.62
C SER A 135 2.52 1.04 -8.81
N ARG A 136 2.49 1.86 -9.86
CA ARG A 136 1.79 1.53 -11.11
C ARG A 136 2.39 0.29 -11.80
N ARG A 137 3.74 0.19 -11.85
CA ARG A 137 4.43 -0.98 -12.44
C ARG A 137 4.15 -2.26 -11.65
N ILE A 138 4.04 -2.16 -10.33
CA ILE A 138 3.70 -3.30 -9.46
C ILE A 138 2.25 -3.72 -9.71
N ALA A 139 1.30 -2.79 -9.77
CA ALA A 139 -0.09 -3.11 -10.07
C ALA A 139 -0.26 -3.70 -11.49
N GLU A 140 0.46 -3.17 -12.48
CA GLU A 140 0.52 -3.75 -13.83
C GLU A 140 1.04 -5.19 -13.80
N TYR A 141 2.11 -5.43 -13.06
CA TYR A 141 2.67 -6.77 -12.87
C TYR A 141 1.63 -7.73 -12.27
N PHE A 142 0.91 -7.33 -11.24
CA PHE A 142 -0.16 -8.14 -10.66
C PHE A 142 -1.25 -8.48 -11.69
N GLY A 143 -1.70 -7.48 -12.44
CA GLY A 143 -2.73 -7.67 -13.46
C GLY A 143 -2.30 -8.65 -14.55
N ARG A 144 -1.07 -8.51 -15.03
CA ARG A 144 -0.51 -9.37 -16.06
C ARG A 144 -0.32 -10.81 -15.57
N GLU A 145 0.28 -10.98 -14.40
CA GLU A 145 0.60 -12.30 -13.86
C GLU A 145 -0.64 -13.10 -13.44
N LEU A 146 -1.69 -12.41 -12.99
CA LEU A 146 -2.92 -13.04 -12.53
C LEU A 146 -4.03 -13.07 -13.60
N GLY A 147 -3.76 -12.49 -14.78
CA GLY A 147 -4.73 -12.49 -15.90
C GLY A 147 -6.03 -11.74 -15.59
N GLN A 148 -6.00 -10.72 -14.72
CA GLN A 148 -7.16 -9.96 -14.30
C GLN A 148 -6.80 -8.50 -14.00
N VAL A 149 -7.82 -7.62 -14.00
CA VAL A 149 -7.62 -6.21 -13.67
C VAL A 149 -7.09 -6.09 -12.23
N ALA A 150 -5.97 -5.39 -12.07
CA ALA A 150 -5.48 -4.95 -10.77
C ALA A 150 -5.76 -3.46 -10.59
N VAL A 151 -6.35 -3.10 -9.47
CA VAL A 151 -6.59 -1.70 -9.09
C VAL A 151 -5.38 -1.20 -8.31
N ASN A 152 -4.79 -0.09 -8.75
CA ASN A 152 -3.84 0.66 -7.95
C ASN A 152 -4.63 1.70 -7.13
N ASN A 153 -4.83 1.41 -5.85
CA ASN A 153 -5.61 2.25 -4.95
C ASN A 153 -4.75 3.41 -4.43
N PHE A 154 -4.69 4.47 -5.21
CA PHE A 154 -3.84 5.63 -4.99
C PHE A 154 -4.47 6.56 -3.93
N TRP A 155 -4.30 6.24 -2.67
CA TRP A 155 -4.78 7.03 -1.55
C TRP A 155 -3.70 7.98 -1.05
N VAL A 156 -3.96 9.27 -1.14
CA VAL A 156 -3.02 10.34 -0.76
C VAL A 156 -3.53 11.03 0.52
N PRO A 157 -2.77 11.04 1.61
CA PRO A 157 -3.21 11.60 2.89
C PRO A 157 -3.09 13.13 2.96
N ASP A 158 -2.53 13.76 1.96
CA ASP A 158 -2.20 15.19 1.92
C ASP A 158 -3.42 16.07 2.17
N GLY A 159 -3.39 16.87 3.21
CA GLY A 159 -4.48 17.77 3.50
C GLY A 159 -4.36 18.44 4.88
N PHE A 160 -5.24 19.39 5.12
CA PHE A 160 -5.37 20.05 6.40
C PHE A 160 -6.67 19.63 7.08
N LYS A 161 -6.63 19.44 8.39
CA LYS A 161 -7.85 19.20 9.19
C LYS A 161 -8.74 20.43 9.24
N ASP A 162 -8.11 21.62 9.23
CA ASP A 162 -8.79 22.90 9.29
C ASP A 162 -8.85 23.58 7.91
N ASN A 163 -9.52 24.72 7.83
CA ASN A 163 -9.56 25.55 6.63
C ASN A 163 -8.34 26.48 6.58
N PRO A 164 -7.26 26.15 5.87
CA PRO A 164 -6.10 27.02 5.74
C PRO A 164 -6.46 28.25 4.90
N VAL A 165 -5.72 29.34 5.09
CA VAL A 165 -5.85 30.57 4.28
C VAL A 165 -5.57 30.27 2.82
N ASP A 166 -4.53 29.51 2.53
CA ASP A 166 -4.20 29.04 1.18
C ASP A 166 -4.66 27.60 0.95
N ARG A 167 -5.79 27.44 0.31
CA ARG A 167 -6.35 26.13 -0.05
C ARG A 167 -5.93 25.65 -1.44
N LEU A 168 -5.43 26.53 -2.29
CA LEU A 168 -5.20 26.23 -3.70
C LEU A 168 -3.79 25.76 -3.98
N THR A 169 -2.78 26.33 -3.33
CA THR A 169 -1.38 25.99 -3.62
C THR A 169 -1.06 24.51 -3.36
N PRO A 170 -1.47 23.86 -2.25
CA PRO A 170 -1.26 22.44 -2.07
C PRO A 170 -1.95 21.59 -3.15
N ARG A 171 -3.16 21.96 -3.57
CA ARG A 171 -3.89 21.24 -4.63
C ARG A 171 -3.21 21.37 -5.99
N LYS A 172 -2.66 22.55 -6.31
CA LYS A 172 -1.87 22.75 -7.54
C LYS A 172 -0.60 21.90 -7.53
N ARG A 173 0.09 21.81 -6.38
CA ARG A 173 1.25 20.93 -6.25
C ARG A 173 0.87 19.45 -6.42
N LEU A 174 -0.23 19.02 -5.78
CA LEU A 174 -0.74 17.66 -5.95
C LEU A 174 -1.03 17.35 -7.42
N MET A 175 -1.76 18.24 -8.11
CA MET A 175 -2.06 18.07 -9.54
C MET A 175 -0.79 17.95 -10.36
N ALA A 176 0.16 18.85 -10.18
CA ALA A 176 1.44 18.80 -10.88
C ALA A 176 2.21 17.49 -10.61
N SER A 177 2.17 16.99 -9.39
CA SER A 177 2.81 15.71 -9.05
C SER A 177 2.09 14.50 -9.64
N LEU A 178 0.78 14.57 -9.86
CA LEU A 178 0.00 13.49 -10.49
C LEU A 178 0.15 13.48 -12.03
N ASP A 179 0.51 14.61 -12.62
CA ASP A 179 0.74 14.74 -14.07
C ASP A 179 2.11 14.15 -14.50
N GLU A 180 3.04 13.92 -13.56
CA GLU A 180 4.35 13.28 -13.80
C GLU A 180 4.23 11.75 -13.96
#